data_c3a0b8cb5628c52a1039bfae65fb5239
#
_entry.id   c3a0b8cb5628c52a1039bfae65fb5239
#
_cell.length_a   1.000
_cell.length_b   1.000
_cell.length_c   1.000
_cell.angle_alpha   90.00
_cell.angle_beta   90.00
_cell.angle_gamma   90.00
#
_symmetry.space_group_name_H-M   'P 1'
#
loop_
_entity.id
_entity.type
_entity.pdbx_description
1 polymer ?
#
loop_
_entity_poly.entity_id
_entity_poly.type
_entity_poly.pdbx_seq_one_letter_code
_entity_poly.pdbx_strand_id
1 'polypeptide(L)'
;MSPLLPEGARVSRVIRLNGIGLRYGRGSEVLHDVTFHLRPGSFHFLTGPSGSGKTSLLRLLFMSIQPTRGGIHVLGQDIARVTPSKRAQLRRRIGIVFQDFRLLEHMTTWENVAMPLRVSGKRISDYKEDVTDLLQWVGLGDRMHSAPSILSGGEKQRAAIARAVINKPELLLADEPTGNVDPQMARRLLRLFVELNRLGTSVLIATHDHQLMRQTKAPRLELHDGHVRIV
;
A
#
# COMPACT_ATOMS: atom_id res chain seq x y z
N MET A 1 -19.37 -34.20 10.73
CA MET A 1 -18.06 -34.54 10.11
C MET A 1 -17.95 -33.72 8.83
N SER A 2 -17.25 -32.55 8.88
CA SER A 2 -16.98 -31.76 7.68
C SER A 2 -15.75 -32.32 6.97
N PRO A 3 -15.73 -32.43 5.65
CA PRO A 3 -14.60 -32.99 4.92
C PRO A 3 -13.41 -32.02 4.99
N LEU A 4 -12.30 -32.51 5.50
CA LEU A 4 -10.99 -31.89 5.42
C LEU A 4 -10.61 -31.79 3.93
N LEU A 5 -10.50 -30.57 3.41
CA LEU A 5 -9.96 -30.31 2.08
C LEU A 5 -8.49 -30.75 2.02
N PRO A 6 -8.05 -31.38 0.92
CA PRO A 6 -6.71 -31.92 0.80
C PRO A 6 -5.63 -30.82 0.86
N GLU A 7 -4.55 -31.11 1.57
CA GLU A 7 -3.35 -30.27 1.84
C GLU A 7 -2.46 -30.07 0.58
N GLY A 8 -3.03 -30.10 -0.62
CA GLY A 8 -2.29 -30.22 -1.90
C GLY A 8 -2.28 -29.03 -2.83
N ALA A 9 -2.91 -27.88 -2.49
CA ALA A 9 -2.80 -26.67 -3.31
C ALA A 9 -2.64 -25.46 -2.39
N ARG A 10 -1.40 -25.13 -2.02
CA ARG A 10 -1.07 -23.82 -1.45
C ARG A 10 -1.33 -22.77 -2.53
N VAL A 11 -2.58 -22.34 -2.69
CA VAL A 11 -2.90 -21.13 -3.45
C VAL A 11 -2.08 -20.02 -2.81
N SER A 12 -1.06 -19.57 -3.51
CA SER A 12 -0.21 -18.48 -3.03
C SER A 12 -1.11 -17.28 -2.73
N ARG A 13 -1.08 -16.79 -1.51
CA ARG A 13 -1.87 -15.63 -1.07
C ARG A 13 -0.92 -14.50 -0.76
N VAL A 14 -1.19 -13.32 -1.32
CA VAL A 14 -0.36 -12.14 -1.02
C VAL A 14 -0.66 -11.61 0.37
N ILE A 15 -1.92 -11.68 0.79
CA ILE A 15 -2.40 -11.31 2.13
C ILE A 15 -3.34 -12.40 2.64
N ARG A 16 -3.20 -12.77 3.91
CA ARG A 16 -4.17 -13.59 4.64
C ARG A 16 -4.25 -13.10 6.08
N LEU A 17 -5.44 -12.74 6.50
CA LEU A 17 -5.79 -12.39 7.87
C LEU A 17 -6.77 -13.43 8.41
N ASN A 18 -6.58 -13.84 9.67
CA ASN A 18 -7.45 -14.78 10.38
C ASN A 18 -7.75 -14.22 11.77
N GLY A 19 -8.98 -13.82 12.02
CA GLY A 19 -9.45 -13.38 13.34
C GLY A 19 -8.65 -12.20 13.91
N ILE A 20 -8.22 -11.26 13.06
CA ILE A 20 -7.41 -10.13 13.50
C ILE A 20 -8.22 -9.19 14.39
N GLY A 21 -7.74 -8.98 15.61
CA GLY A 21 -8.13 -7.88 16.48
C GLY A 21 -7.00 -6.88 16.64
N LEU A 22 -7.35 -5.60 16.69
CA LEU A 22 -6.39 -4.52 16.95
C LEU A 22 -6.93 -3.54 17.95
N ARG A 23 -6.13 -3.24 18.98
CA ARG A 23 -6.41 -2.26 20.02
C ARG A 23 -5.20 -1.35 20.20
N TYR A 24 -5.43 -0.06 20.38
CA TYR A 24 -4.40 0.91 20.76
C TYR A 24 -4.44 1.16 22.27
N GLY A 25 -3.36 0.82 22.96
CA GLY A 25 -3.27 0.98 24.40
C GLY A 25 -4.39 0.22 25.15
N ARG A 26 -5.09 0.92 26.06
CA ARG A 26 -6.21 0.38 26.86
C ARG A 26 -7.59 0.74 26.27
N GLY A 27 -7.64 1.35 25.07
CA GLY A 27 -8.89 1.73 24.41
C GLY A 27 -9.71 0.54 23.91
N SER A 28 -10.84 0.83 23.22
CA SER A 28 -11.64 -0.18 22.51
C SER A 28 -10.87 -0.78 21.34
N GLU A 29 -11.26 -1.98 20.92
CA GLU A 29 -10.74 -2.53 19.67
C GLU A 29 -11.14 -1.64 18.47
N VAL A 30 -10.22 -1.46 17.52
CA VAL A 30 -10.42 -0.74 16.26
C VAL A 30 -10.74 -1.70 15.13
N LEU A 31 -10.21 -2.92 15.22
CA LEU A 31 -10.50 -4.01 14.27
C LEU A 31 -11.00 -5.21 15.07
N HIS A 32 -12.12 -5.79 14.62
CA HIS A 32 -12.81 -6.87 15.28
C HIS A 32 -12.87 -8.09 14.36
N ASP A 33 -12.14 -9.14 14.71
CA ASP A 33 -12.23 -10.47 14.07
C ASP A 33 -12.04 -10.46 12.54
N VAL A 34 -11.19 -9.55 12.04
CA VAL A 34 -11.01 -9.34 10.60
C VAL A 34 -10.40 -10.59 9.97
N THR A 35 -11.16 -11.18 9.04
CA THR A 35 -10.75 -12.38 8.31
C THR A 35 -11.00 -12.19 6.82
N PHE A 36 -9.93 -12.17 6.03
CA PHE A 36 -10.00 -12.19 4.57
C PHE A 36 -8.67 -12.64 3.95
N HIS A 37 -8.68 -12.87 2.65
CA HIS A 37 -7.45 -13.13 1.91
C HIS A 37 -7.49 -12.46 0.54
N LEU A 38 -6.32 -12.03 0.07
CA LEU A 38 -6.11 -11.52 -1.29
C LEU A 38 -5.16 -12.44 -2.06
N ARG A 39 -5.47 -12.65 -3.35
CA ARG A 39 -4.62 -13.42 -4.26
C ARG A 39 -3.51 -12.54 -4.82
N PRO A 40 -2.35 -13.10 -5.21
CA PRO A 40 -1.36 -12.37 -5.97
C PRO A 40 -1.96 -11.78 -7.25
N GLY A 41 -1.55 -10.57 -7.60
CA GLY A 41 -2.05 -9.85 -8.76
C GLY A 41 -3.51 -9.39 -8.65
N SER A 42 -4.13 -9.44 -7.47
CA SER A 42 -5.49 -8.90 -7.28
C SER A 42 -5.48 -7.39 -7.08
N PHE A 43 -6.56 -6.73 -7.52
CA PHE A 43 -6.81 -5.31 -7.29
C PHE A 43 -8.07 -5.17 -6.43
N HIS A 44 -7.99 -4.47 -5.30
CA HIS A 44 -9.12 -4.23 -4.40
C HIS A 44 -9.15 -2.80 -3.91
N PHE A 45 -10.36 -2.30 -3.65
CA PHE A 45 -10.56 -1.11 -2.84
C PHE A 45 -10.90 -1.50 -1.40
N LEU A 46 -10.41 -0.71 -0.45
CA LEU A 46 -10.79 -0.75 0.96
C LEU A 46 -11.64 0.49 1.25
N THR A 47 -12.93 0.28 1.53
CA THR A 47 -13.89 1.36 1.75
C THR A 47 -14.40 1.35 3.18
N GLY A 48 -15.05 2.41 3.60
CA GLY A 48 -15.65 2.55 4.92
C GLY A 48 -15.61 3.99 5.42
N PRO A 49 -16.41 4.34 6.44
CA PRO A 49 -16.45 5.69 6.99
C PRO A 49 -15.09 6.13 7.55
N SER A 50 -14.94 7.43 7.79
CA SER A 50 -13.77 7.95 8.50
C SER A 50 -13.70 7.33 9.90
N GLY A 51 -12.50 6.97 10.34
CA GLY A 51 -12.30 6.32 11.64
C GLY A 51 -12.61 4.82 11.69
N SER A 52 -13.10 4.18 10.62
CA SER A 52 -13.43 2.74 10.61
C SER A 52 -12.22 1.81 10.78
N GLY A 53 -10.98 2.31 10.74
CA GLY A 53 -9.78 1.50 10.89
C GLY A 53 -9.02 1.19 9.60
N LYS A 54 -9.35 1.81 8.44
CA LYS A 54 -8.67 1.57 7.14
C LYS A 54 -7.17 1.78 7.23
N THR A 55 -6.73 2.93 7.74
CA THR A 55 -5.31 3.23 7.96
C THR A 55 -4.64 2.23 8.90
N SER A 56 -5.35 1.79 9.95
CA SER A 56 -4.85 0.77 10.90
C SER A 56 -4.65 -0.57 10.21
N LEU A 57 -5.58 -0.97 9.36
CA LEU A 57 -5.48 -2.19 8.56
C LEU A 57 -4.29 -2.12 7.60
N LEU A 58 -4.11 -0.99 6.88
CA LEU A 58 -2.94 -0.81 6.00
C LEU A 58 -1.62 -0.83 6.79
N ARG A 59 -1.58 -0.25 8.00
CA ARG A 59 -0.39 -0.30 8.88
C ARG A 59 -0.06 -1.71 9.34
N LEU A 60 -1.06 -2.55 9.62
CA LEU A 60 -0.86 -3.99 9.91
C LEU A 60 -0.26 -4.71 8.72
N LEU A 61 -0.81 -4.51 7.51
CA LEU A 61 -0.35 -5.13 6.28
C LEU A 61 1.08 -4.68 5.91
N PHE A 62 1.45 -3.44 6.19
CA PHE A 62 2.81 -2.93 6.06
C PHE A 62 3.72 -3.35 7.22
N MET A 63 3.19 -4.07 8.20
CA MET A 63 3.92 -4.55 9.39
C MET A 63 4.50 -3.42 10.26
N SER A 64 3.95 -2.19 10.20
CA SER A 64 4.39 -1.06 11.04
C SER A 64 3.81 -1.14 12.46
N ILE A 65 2.71 -1.86 12.63
CA ILE A 65 2.11 -2.24 13.92
C ILE A 65 1.85 -3.73 13.93
N GLN A 66 1.61 -4.30 15.12
CA GLN A 66 1.26 -5.71 15.29
C GLN A 66 -0.21 -5.84 15.70
N PRO A 67 -0.90 -6.91 15.31
CA PRO A 67 -2.24 -7.18 15.80
C PRO A 67 -2.20 -7.51 17.29
N THR A 68 -3.29 -7.23 18.01
CA THR A 68 -3.44 -7.63 19.43
C THR A 68 -3.78 -9.11 19.54
N ARG A 69 -4.50 -9.65 18.55
CA ARG A 69 -4.85 -11.07 18.44
C ARG A 69 -5.02 -11.48 16.98
N GLY A 70 -5.05 -12.78 16.73
CA GLY A 70 -5.21 -13.36 15.40
C GLY A 70 -3.89 -13.57 14.66
N GLY A 71 -3.98 -14.11 13.45
CA GLY A 71 -2.83 -14.45 12.61
C GLY A 71 -2.79 -13.64 11.31
N ILE A 72 -1.63 -13.12 10.96
CA ILE A 72 -1.42 -12.34 9.73
C ILE A 72 -0.28 -12.93 8.89
N HIS A 73 -0.55 -13.17 7.61
CA HIS A 73 0.44 -13.55 6.62
C HIS A 73 0.49 -12.49 5.52
N VAL A 74 1.69 -12.05 5.18
CA VAL A 74 1.96 -11.11 4.09
C VAL A 74 3.07 -11.67 3.22
N LEU A 75 2.87 -11.67 1.90
CA LEU A 75 3.80 -12.24 0.92
C LEU A 75 4.24 -13.68 1.29
N GLY A 76 3.28 -14.48 1.76
CA GLY A 76 3.50 -15.87 2.14
C GLY A 76 4.21 -16.10 3.48
N GLN A 77 4.52 -15.05 4.25
CA GLN A 77 5.21 -15.14 5.54
C GLN A 77 4.28 -14.86 6.71
N ASP A 78 4.33 -15.68 7.74
CA ASP A 78 3.67 -15.43 9.03
C ASP A 78 4.41 -14.31 9.77
N ILE A 79 3.74 -13.15 9.91
CA ILE A 79 4.38 -11.92 10.42
C ILE A 79 4.73 -12.02 11.91
N ALA A 80 4.05 -12.87 12.67
CA ALA A 80 4.36 -13.09 14.08
C ALA A 80 5.72 -13.82 14.26
N ARG A 81 6.15 -14.59 13.27
CA ARG A 81 7.35 -15.44 13.31
C ARG A 81 8.56 -14.87 12.58
N VAL A 82 8.42 -13.75 11.86
CA VAL A 82 9.54 -13.17 11.11
C VAL A 82 10.47 -12.36 12.01
N THR A 83 11.76 -12.53 11.80
CA THR A 83 12.78 -11.71 12.46
C THR A 83 12.71 -10.24 11.99
N PRO A 84 13.25 -9.29 12.77
CA PRO A 84 13.33 -7.88 12.34
C PRO A 84 13.98 -7.68 10.97
N SER A 85 15.07 -8.41 10.68
CA SER A 85 15.76 -8.37 9.38
C SER A 85 14.85 -8.87 8.25
N LYS A 86 14.18 -9.99 8.44
CA LYS A 86 13.24 -10.54 7.45
C LYS A 86 12.06 -9.60 7.22
N ARG A 87 11.56 -8.95 8.28
CA ARG A 87 10.50 -7.93 8.18
C ARG A 87 10.94 -6.74 7.33
N ALA A 88 12.18 -6.27 7.52
CA ALA A 88 12.74 -5.21 6.69
C ALA A 88 12.84 -5.63 5.20
N GLN A 89 13.26 -6.88 4.92
CA GLN A 89 13.28 -7.42 3.56
C GLN A 89 11.88 -7.48 2.93
N LEU A 90 10.85 -7.91 3.69
CA LEU A 90 9.47 -7.94 3.22
C LEU A 90 8.95 -6.54 2.89
N ARG A 91 9.22 -5.55 3.75
CA ARG A 91 8.81 -4.16 3.50
C ARG A 91 9.37 -3.57 2.21
N ARG A 92 10.57 -3.97 1.78
CA ARG A 92 11.16 -3.53 0.50
C ARG A 92 10.39 -4.03 -0.72
N ARG A 93 9.60 -5.10 -0.56
CA ARG A 93 8.72 -5.68 -1.59
C ARG A 93 7.31 -5.07 -1.56
N ILE A 94 7.04 -4.17 -0.62
CA ILE A 94 5.75 -3.50 -0.44
C ILE A 94 5.92 -2.02 -0.72
N GLY A 95 5.20 -1.50 -1.71
CA GLY A 95 5.01 -0.07 -1.90
C GLY A 95 3.92 0.43 -0.96
N ILE A 96 4.14 1.56 -0.31
CA ILE A 96 3.11 2.16 0.55
C ILE A 96 3.01 3.66 0.30
N VAL A 97 1.77 4.13 0.11
CA VAL A 97 1.41 5.54 0.08
C VAL A 97 0.65 5.86 1.35
N PHE A 98 1.22 6.69 2.21
CA PHE A 98 0.59 7.16 3.44
C PHE A 98 -0.21 8.44 3.19
N GLN A 99 -1.27 8.64 3.94
CA GLN A 99 -2.09 9.85 3.90
C GLN A 99 -1.28 11.12 4.23
N ASP A 100 -0.29 11.00 5.12
CA ASP A 100 0.63 12.07 5.56
C ASP A 100 1.92 12.15 4.73
N PHE A 101 1.94 11.53 3.53
CA PHE A 101 3.03 11.46 2.53
C PHE A 101 4.34 10.85 3.07
N ARG A 102 4.79 11.18 4.26
CA ARG A 102 6.04 10.73 4.90
C ARG A 102 7.27 10.91 4.03
N LEU A 103 7.36 12.03 3.36
CA LEU A 103 8.58 12.41 2.65
C LEU A 103 9.66 12.81 3.66
N LEU A 104 10.91 12.52 3.33
CA LEU A 104 12.07 12.86 4.15
C LEU A 104 12.45 14.32 3.84
N GLU A 105 12.21 15.23 4.77
CA GLU A 105 12.34 16.67 4.58
C GLU A 105 13.79 17.14 4.28
N HIS A 106 14.78 16.36 4.72
CA HIS A 106 16.21 16.63 4.48
C HIS A 106 16.73 16.09 3.14
N MET A 107 15.85 15.53 2.31
CA MET A 107 16.15 14.97 0.99
C MET A 107 15.37 15.71 -0.08
N THR A 108 15.95 15.79 -1.28
CA THR A 108 15.24 16.27 -2.47
C THR A 108 14.09 15.33 -2.86
N THR A 109 13.20 15.81 -3.73
CA THR A 109 12.12 14.99 -4.32
C THR A 109 12.69 13.78 -5.05
N TRP A 110 13.77 13.96 -5.82
CA TRP A 110 14.43 12.86 -6.52
C TRP A 110 14.99 11.82 -5.55
N GLU A 111 15.69 12.25 -4.51
CA GLU A 111 16.25 11.33 -3.49
C GLU A 111 15.16 10.59 -2.72
N ASN A 112 14.04 11.24 -2.40
CA ASN A 112 12.88 10.58 -1.80
C ASN A 112 12.35 9.45 -2.67
N VAL A 113 12.20 9.68 -3.98
CA VAL A 113 11.71 8.66 -4.93
C VAL A 113 12.75 7.56 -5.12
N ALA A 114 14.04 7.89 -5.17
CA ALA A 114 15.13 6.94 -5.32
C ALA A 114 15.37 6.06 -4.07
N MET A 115 14.91 6.48 -2.89
CA MET A 115 15.20 5.83 -1.61
C MET A 115 14.95 4.32 -1.58
N PRO A 116 13.82 3.76 -2.08
CA PRO A 116 13.59 2.31 -2.07
C PRO A 116 14.63 1.53 -2.87
N LEU A 117 15.12 2.08 -3.97
CA LEU A 117 16.14 1.47 -4.83
C LEU A 117 17.50 1.49 -4.13
N ARG A 118 17.86 2.63 -3.51
CA ARG A 118 19.07 2.79 -2.71
C ARG A 118 19.13 1.81 -1.54
N VAL A 119 18.02 1.70 -0.77
CA VAL A 119 17.93 0.75 0.37
C VAL A 119 17.93 -0.71 -0.11
N SER A 120 17.54 -0.98 -1.34
CA SER A 120 17.65 -2.31 -1.96
C SER A 120 19.06 -2.64 -2.47
N GLY A 121 20.03 -1.72 -2.32
CA GLY A 121 21.44 -1.92 -2.69
C GLY A 121 21.76 -1.69 -4.16
N LYS A 122 20.85 -1.08 -4.94
CA LYS A 122 21.10 -0.74 -6.35
C LYS A 122 22.07 0.45 -6.44
N ARG A 123 22.91 0.47 -7.49
CA ARG A 123 23.81 1.61 -7.78
C ARG A 123 23.01 2.72 -8.47
N ILE A 124 23.39 3.97 -8.26
CA ILE A 124 22.71 5.14 -8.85
C ILE A 124 22.64 5.05 -10.38
N SER A 125 23.71 4.56 -11.01
CA SER A 125 23.76 4.33 -12.47
C SER A 125 22.61 3.43 -12.98
N ASP A 126 22.14 2.51 -12.13
CA ASP A 126 21.18 1.48 -12.53
C ASP A 126 19.72 1.97 -12.47
N TYR A 127 19.46 3.16 -11.89
CA TYR A 127 18.09 3.67 -11.68
C TYR A 127 17.92 5.19 -11.88
N LYS A 128 19.00 5.91 -12.20
CA LYS A 128 18.94 7.38 -12.37
C LYS A 128 17.89 7.80 -13.39
N GLU A 129 17.88 7.12 -14.54
CA GLU A 129 16.93 7.39 -15.64
C GLU A 129 15.50 7.01 -15.21
N ASP A 130 15.29 5.80 -14.66
CA ASP A 130 13.97 5.34 -14.21
C ASP A 130 13.32 6.32 -13.22
N VAL A 131 14.10 6.86 -12.26
CA VAL A 131 13.60 7.84 -11.27
C VAL A 131 13.25 9.15 -11.95
N THR A 132 14.09 9.62 -12.86
CA THR A 132 13.89 10.88 -13.60
C THR A 132 12.65 10.79 -14.49
N ASP A 133 12.51 9.71 -15.25
CA ASP A 133 11.37 9.48 -16.14
C ASP A 133 10.05 9.36 -15.35
N LEU A 134 10.07 8.65 -14.22
CA LEU A 134 8.88 8.55 -13.38
C LEU A 134 8.48 9.91 -12.80
N LEU A 135 9.45 10.73 -12.36
CA LEU A 135 9.18 12.08 -11.86
C LEU A 135 8.62 12.99 -12.95
N GLN A 136 9.14 12.94 -14.17
CA GLN A 136 8.58 13.63 -15.32
C GLN A 136 7.15 13.16 -15.61
N TRP A 137 6.93 11.84 -15.59
CA TRP A 137 5.63 11.25 -15.86
C TRP A 137 4.56 11.68 -14.83
N VAL A 138 4.91 11.79 -13.54
CA VAL A 138 3.99 12.31 -12.51
C VAL A 138 3.92 13.84 -12.46
N GLY A 139 4.59 14.54 -13.39
CA GLY A 139 4.58 16.01 -13.51
C GLY A 139 5.37 16.70 -12.40
N LEU A 140 6.50 16.13 -12.01
CA LEU A 140 7.46 16.67 -11.01
C LEU A 140 8.85 16.90 -11.61
N GLY A 141 8.98 16.97 -12.95
CA GLY A 141 10.25 17.21 -13.64
C GLY A 141 10.98 18.44 -13.12
N ASP A 142 10.27 19.57 -13.03
CA ASP A 142 10.83 20.87 -12.57
C ASP A 142 11.00 20.90 -11.01
N ARG A 143 10.55 19.89 -10.31
CA ARG A 143 10.60 19.79 -8.83
C ARG A 143 11.57 18.72 -8.33
N MET A 144 12.33 18.09 -9.20
CA MET A 144 13.24 16.98 -8.82
C MET A 144 14.22 17.36 -7.70
N HIS A 145 14.76 18.57 -7.77
CA HIS A 145 15.75 19.07 -6.80
C HIS A 145 15.12 19.85 -5.65
N SER A 146 13.80 19.98 -5.61
CA SER A 146 13.08 20.67 -4.57
C SER A 146 12.98 19.85 -3.29
N ALA A 147 13.11 20.49 -2.12
CA ALA A 147 12.81 19.87 -0.84
C ALA A 147 11.29 19.66 -0.67
N PRO A 148 10.84 18.63 0.08
CA PRO A 148 9.42 18.42 0.33
C PRO A 148 8.69 19.61 0.96
N SER A 149 9.36 20.40 1.78
CA SER A 149 8.78 21.57 2.45
C SER A 149 8.19 22.62 1.51
N ILE A 150 8.74 22.77 0.30
CA ILE A 150 8.27 23.73 -0.71
C ILE A 150 7.28 23.14 -1.72
N LEU A 151 7.00 21.84 -1.65
CA LEU A 151 6.01 21.18 -2.50
C LEU A 151 4.59 21.46 -2.01
N SER A 152 3.66 21.67 -2.93
CA SER A 152 2.22 21.67 -2.65
C SER A 152 1.76 20.27 -2.18
N GLY A 153 0.57 20.17 -1.57
CA GLY A 153 0.00 18.90 -1.14
C GLY A 153 -0.12 17.88 -2.28
N GLY A 154 -0.56 18.33 -3.47
CA GLY A 154 -0.66 17.48 -4.65
C GLY A 154 0.72 17.03 -5.19
N GLU A 155 1.74 17.89 -5.12
CA GLU A 155 3.12 17.53 -5.48
C GLU A 155 3.70 16.49 -4.50
N LYS A 156 3.50 16.68 -3.18
CA LYS A 156 3.89 15.71 -2.14
C LYS A 156 3.21 14.37 -2.37
N GLN A 157 1.92 14.36 -2.71
CA GLN A 157 1.17 13.14 -3.02
C GLN A 157 1.78 12.40 -4.20
N ARG A 158 2.07 13.10 -5.31
CA ARG A 158 2.68 12.50 -6.50
C ARG A 158 4.08 11.95 -6.21
N ALA A 159 4.89 12.67 -5.43
CA ALA A 159 6.21 12.19 -5.01
C ALA A 159 6.12 10.93 -4.12
N ALA A 160 5.17 10.89 -3.18
CA ALA A 160 4.93 9.71 -2.33
C ALA A 160 4.48 8.50 -3.14
N ILE A 161 3.63 8.69 -4.16
CA ILE A 161 3.21 7.62 -5.07
C ILE A 161 4.39 7.14 -5.91
N ALA A 162 5.16 8.05 -6.52
CA ALA A 162 6.34 7.69 -7.30
C ALA A 162 7.33 6.87 -6.45
N ARG A 163 7.59 7.28 -5.20
CA ARG A 163 8.43 6.53 -4.25
C ARG A 163 7.87 5.13 -3.97
N ALA A 164 6.56 4.99 -3.85
CA ALA A 164 5.94 3.69 -3.54
C ALA A 164 6.04 2.69 -4.70
N VAL A 165 6.06 3.17 -5.95
CA VAL A 165 6.00 2.30 -7.14
C VAL A 165 7.33 2.08 -7.84
N ILE A 166 8.35 2.93 -7.61
CA ILE A 166 9.62 2.90 -8.34
C ILE A 166 10.34 1.54 -8.28
N ASN A 167 10.22 0.83 -7.17
CA ASN A 167 10.85 -0.49 -7.00
C ASN A 167 9.98 -1.66 -7.52
N LYS A 168 8.91 -1.40 -8.28
CA LYS A 168 7.98 -2.40 -8.83
C LYS A 168 7.53 -3.40 -7.75
N PRO A 169 6.80 -2.94 -6.73
CA PRO A 169 6.47 -3.75 -5.56
C PRO A 169 5.55 -4.93 -5.92
N GLU A 170 5.61 -6.03 -5.14
CA GLU A 170 4.68 -7.16 -5.26
C GLU A 170 3.31 -6.85 -4.64
N LEU A 171 3.28 -5.94 -3.67
CA LEU A 171 2.08 -5.44 -3.01
C LEU A 171 2.15 -3.92 -2.90
N LEU A 172 1.15 -3.24 -3.43
CA LEU A 172 0.97 -1.80 -3.27
C LEU A 172 -0.19 -1.54 -2.31
N LEU A 173 0.08 -0.79 -1.25
CA LEU A 173 -0.89 -0.31 -0.27
C LEU A 173 -0.98 1.20 -0.41
N ALA A 174 -2.18 1.76 -0.58
CA ALA A 174 -2.35 3.20 -0.71
C ALA A 174 -3.49 3.69 0.19
N ASP A 175 -3.23 4.72 0.99
CA ASP A 175 -4.19 5.37 1.88
C ASP A 175 -4.56 6.73 1.28
N GLU A 176 -5.80 6.84 0.76
CA GLU A 176 -6.36 8.02 0.08
C GLU A 176 -5.41 8.64 -0.97
N PRO A 177 -4.90 7.86 -1.95
CA PRO A 177 -3.82 8.29 -2.83
C PRO A 177 -4.20 9.42 -3.79
N THR A 178 -5.48 9.76 -3.91
CA THR A 178 -5.99 10.80 -4.84
C THR A 178 -6.64 11.98 -4.13
N GLY A 179 -6.66 11.99 -2.79
CA GLY A 179 -7.37 13.01 -2.01
C GLY A 179 -6.83 14.45 -2.15
N ASN A 180 -5.59 14.62 -2.60
CA ASN A 180 -4.93 15.92 -2.70
C ASN A 180 -4.53 16.30 -4.14
N VAL A 181 -5.09 15.63 -5.14
CA VAL A 181 -4.79 15.92 -6.55
C VAL A 181 -6.07 16.25 -7.32
N ASP A 182 -5.92 16.96 -8.43
CA ASP A 182 -7.04 17.26 -9.30
C ASP A 182 -7.64 16.00 -9.97
N PRO A 183 -8.89 16.04 -10.47
CA PRO A 183 -9.55 14.88 -11.04
C PRO A 183 -8.85 14.28 -12.27
N GLN A 184 -8.13 15.08 -13.05
CA GLN A 184 -7.39 14.58 -14.22
C GLN A 184 -6.17 13.77 -13.76
N MET A 185 -5.45 14.29 -12.78
CA MET A 185 -4.31 13.59 -12.17
C MET A 185 -4.78 12.34 -11.43
N ALA A 186 -5.89 12.38 -10.69
CA ALA A 186 -6.47 11.21 -10.03
C ALA A 186 -6.71 10.05 -11.00
N ARG A 187 -7.31 10.33 -12.18
CA ARG A 187 -7.49 9.35 -13.26
C ARG A 187 -6.16 8.83 -13.83
N ARG A 188 -5.16 9.70 -13.94
CA ARG A 188 -3.82 9.30 -14.41
C ARG A 188 -3.15 8.35 -13.41
N LEU A 189 -3.22 8.66 -12.12
CA LEU A 189 -2.68 7.80 -11.05
C LEU A 189 -3.41 6.46 -10.96
N LEU A 190 -4.74 6.45 -11.12
CA LEU A 190 -5.50 5.19 -11.17
C LEU A 190 -5.03 4.31 -12.33
N ARG A 191 -4.80 4.89 -13.52
CA ARG A 191 -4.25 4.14 -14.66
C ARG A 191 -2.88 3.54 -14.34
N LEU A 192 -2.01 4.29 -13.65
CA LEU A 192 -0.73 3.75 -13.18
C LEU A 192 -0.92 2.52 -12.29
N PHE A 193 -1.84 2.59 -11.32
CA PHE A 193 -2.10 1.45 -10.42
C PHE A 193 -2.67 0.24 -11.18
N VAL A 194 -3.53 0.46 -12.16
CA VAL A 194 -4.07 -0.60 -13.04
C VAL A 194 -2.97 -1.23 -13.88
N GLU A 195 -2.07 -0.44 -14.46
CA GLU A 195 -0.93 -0.97 -15.24
C GLU A 195 0.04 -1.75 -14.36
N LEU A 196 0.36 -1.28 -13.16
CA LEU A 196 1.16 -2.05 -12.20
C LEU A 196 0.49 -3.37 -11.84
N ASN A 197 -0.84 -3.36 -11.69
CA ASN A 197 -1.58 -4.58 -11.41
C ASN A 197 -1.53 -5.56 -12.60
N ARG A 198 -1.64 -5.09 -13.84
CA ARG A 198 -1.48 -5.92 -15.05
C ARG A 198 -0.08 -6.55 -15.13
N LEU A 199 0.93 -5.87 -14.59
CA LEU A 199 2.31 -6.37 -14.49
C LEU A 199 2.52 -7.32 -13.29
N GLY A 200 1.48 -7.63 -12.53
CA GLY A 200 1.49 -8.61 -11.44
C GLY A 200 1.53 -8.03 -10.02
N THR A 201 1.63 -6.71 -9.85
CA THR A 201 1.53 -6.08 -8.53
C THR A 201 0.12 -6.30 -7.95
N SER A 202 0.03 -6.77 -6.73
CA SER A 202 -1.23 -6.79 -5.98
C SER A 202 -1.51 -5.39 -5.43
N VAL A 203 -2.74 -4.89 -5.58
CA VAL A 203 -3.07 -3.50 -5.24
C VAL A 203 -4.23 -3.46 -4.25
N LEU A 204 -4.05 -2.72 -3.16
CA LEU A 204 -5.10 -2.41 -2.18
C LEU A 204 -5.12 -0.90 -1.91
N ILE A 205 -6.19 -0.23 -2.32
CA ILE A 205 -6.38 1.23 -2.18
C ILE A 205 -7.48 1.50 -1.19
N ALA A 206 -7.16 2.12 -0.06
CA ALA A 206 -8.15 2.69 0.83
C ALA A 206 -8.61 4.04 0.27
N THR A 207 -9.91 4.17 0.02
CA THR A 207 -10.49 5.42 -0.48
C THR A 207 -11.99 5.48 -0.21
N HIS A 208 -12.52 6.70 -0.14
CA HIS A 208 -13.94 7.00 -0.13
C HIS A 208 -14.42 7.61 -1.47
N ASP A 209 -13.53 7.73 -2.46
CA ASP A 209 -13.88 8.29 -3.78
C ASP A 209 -14.64 7.27 -4.64
N HIS A 210 -15.98 7.37 -4.62
CA HIS A 210 -16.86 6.53 -5.41
C HIS A 210 -16.68 6.71 -6.92
N GLN A 211 -16.28 7.91 -7.39
CA GLN A 211 -16.05 8.15 -8.83
C GLN A 211 -14.81 7.40 -9.30
N LEU A 212 -13.76 7.40 -8.50
CA LEU A 212 -12.54 6.64 -8.78
C LEU A 212 -12.83 5.13 -8.85
N MET A 213 -13.60 4.61 -7.89
CA MET A 213 -13.95 3.18 -7.83
C MET A 213 -14.78 2.73 -9.04
N ARG A 214 -15.70 3.56 -9.53
CA ARG A 214 -16.55 3.26 -10.71
C ARG A 214 -15.75 3.10 -12.01
N GLN A 215 -14.53 3.64 -12.08
CA GLN A 215 -13.66 3.53 -13.27
C GLN A 215 -13.03 2.15 -13.41
N THR A 216 -13.12 1.31 -12.38
CA THR A 216 -12.65 -0.07 -12.39
C THR A 216 -13.78 -0.98 -11.94
N LYS A 217 -13.74 -2.26 -12.35
CA LYS A 217 -14.65 -3.30 -11.84
C LYS A 217 -14.02 -4.06 -10.66
N ALA A 218 -13.10 -3.42 -9.92
CA ALA A 218 -12.39 -4.07 -8.84
C ALA A 218 -13.30 -4.34 -7.64
N PRO A 219 -13.23 -5.53 -7.02
CA PRO A 219 -13.98 -5.84 -5.81
C PRO A 219 -13.60 -4.94 -4.66
N ARG A 220 -14.49 -4.80 -3.69
CA ARG A 220 -14.31 -3.95 -2.53
C ARG A 220 -14.28 -4.75 -1.24
N LEU A 221 -13.43 -4.32 -0.33
CA LEU A 221 -13.44 -4.68 1.08
C LEU A 221 -14.11 -3.54 1.83
N GLU A 222 -15.29 -3.76 2.38
CA GLU A 222 -15.99 -2.75 3.19
C GLU A 222 -15.63 -2.96 4.66
N LEU A 223 -15.02 -1.94 5.25
CA LEU A 223 -14.67 -1.91 6.68
C LEU A 223 -15.67 -1.02 7.41
N HIS A 224 -16.51 -1.64 8.24
CA HIS A 224 -17.51 -0.97 9.05
C HIS A 224 -17.47 -1.49 10.48
N ASP A 225 -17.41 -0.59 11.48
CA ASP A 225 -17.33 -0.93 12.90
C ASP A 225 -16.26 -2.00 13.22
N GLY A 226 -15.08 -1.87 12.59
CA GLY A 226 -13.98 -2.79 12.78
C GLY A 226 -14.11 -4.15 12.09
N HIS A 227 -15.20 -4.43 11.37
CA HIS A 227 -15.44 -5.67 10.61
C HIS A 227 -15.26 -5.46 9.12
N VAL A 228 -14.74 -6.48 8.42
CA VAL A 228 -14.53 -6.45 6.95
C VAL A 228 -15.54 -7.37 6.25
N ARG A 229 -16.15 -6.87 5.18
CA ARG A 229 -16.96 -7.64 4.23
C ARG A 229 -16.39 -7.50 2.82
N ILE A 230 -16.45 -8.57 2.04
CA ILE A 230 -16.08 -8.55 0.60
C ILE A 230 -17.36 -8.31 -0.20
N VAL A 231 -17.33 -7.30 -1.10
CA VAL A 231 -18.49 -6.88 -1.92
C VAL A 231 -18.08 -6.78 -3.39
#